data_1834713ca401b323e1726070e1bb32d4
#
_entry.id   1834713ca401b323e1726070e1bb32d4
#
_cell.length_a   1.000
_cell.length_b   1.000
_cell.length_c   1.000
_cell.angle_alpha   90.00
_cell.angle_beta   90.00
_cell.angle_gamma   90.00
#
_symmetry.space_group_name_H-M   'P 1'
#
loop_
_entity.id
_entity.type
_entity.pdbx_description
1 polymer ?
#
loop_
_entity_poly.entity_id
_entity_poly.type
_entity_poly.pdbx_seq_one_letter_code
_entity_poly.pdbx_strand_id
1 'polypeptide(L)'
;MSDHEHITAGLGADGLALVEAIIAAMDRADCDPDARESALLRAAGECRDRLTEIGARIDAEGLTISAGAGGVKAHPLLAEERQREAVIAKLLAGVVLVDSTGKVLKSARHVNAVNARWSRERAKNG
;
A
#
# COMPACT_ATOMS: atom_id res chain seq x y z
N MET A 1 17.98 11.45 11.46
CA MET A 1 16.63 11.30 11.95
C MET A 1 15.65 11.71 10.85
N SER A 2 14.66 10.89 10.58
CA SER A 2 13.70 11.19 9.52
C SER A 2 12.66 12.21 10.00
N ASP A 3 12.46 13.28 9.23
CA ASP A 3 11.40 14.26 9.52
C ASP A 3 10.00 13.67 9.34
N HIS A 4 9.91 12.42 8.84
CA HIS A 4 8.65 11.75 8.54
C HIS A 4 8.33 10.62 9.52
N GLU A 5 9.02 10.56 10.64
CA GLU A 5 8.83 9.50 11.63
C GLU A 5 7.37 9.43 12.12
N HIS A 6 6.72 10.58 12.24
CA HIS A 6 5.31 10.62 12.62
C HIS A 6 4.37 9.93 11.61
N ILE A 7 4.82 9.77 10.36
CA ILE A 7 4.06 9.07 9.33
C ILE A 7 4.36 7.57 9.39
N THR A 8 5.60 7.20 9.67
CA THR A 8 6.10 5.83 9.55
C THR A 8 6.13 5.03 10.84
N ALA A 9 6.04 5.71 12.00
CA ALA A 9 6.15 5.03 13.29
C ALA A 9 5.12 3.91 13.45
N GLY A 10 5.61 2.73 13.84
CA GLY A 10 4.74 1.59 14.10
C GLY A 10 4.26 0.82 12.87
N LEU A 11 4.64 1.23 11.66
CA LEU A 11 4.29 0.49 10.45
C LEU A 11 5.11 -0.80 10.35
N GLY A 12 4.50 -1.84 9.81
CA GLY A 12 5.19 -3.07 9.46
C GLY A 12 6.03 -2.90 8.20
N ALA A 13 6.74 -3.95 7.79
CA ALA A 13 7.69 -3.88 6.69
C ALA A 13 7.08 -3.40 5.37
N ASP A 14 5.92 -3.93 5.00
CA ASP A 14 5.31 -3.59 3.71
C ASP A 14 4.69 -2.20 3.72
N GLY A 15 4.03 -1.82 4.82
CA GLY A 15 3.48 -0.49 4.98
C GLY A 15 4.58 0.57 4.99
N LEU A 16 5.67 0.30 5.70
CA LEU A 16 6.83 1.18 5.73
C LEU A 16 7.45 1.34 4.33
N ALA A 17 7.64 0.23 3.61
CA ALA A 17 8.21 0.28 2.26
C ALA A 17 7.36 1.12 1.31
N LEU A 18 6.04 0.98 1.38
CA LEU A 18 5.13 1.78 0.55
C LEU A 18 5.28 3.28 0.85
N VAL A 19 5.20 3.64 2.12
CA VAL A 19 5.26 5.05 2.54
C VAL A 19 6.62 5.65 2.20
N GLU A 20 7.69 4.94 2.47
CA GLU A 20 9.05 5.42 2.17
C GLU A 20 9.27 5.63 0.67
N ALA A 21 8.72 4.73 -0.17
CA ALA A 21 8.83 4.88 -1.62
C ALA A 21 8.15 6.16 -2.11
N ILE A 22 6.99 6.48 -1.55
CA ILE A 22 6.26 7.68 -1.93
C ILE A 22 6.96 8.94 -1.42
N ILE A 23 7.41 8.92 -0.17
CA ILE A 23 8.14 10.05 0.41
C ILE A 23 9.43 10.31 -0.38
N ALA A 24 10.14 9.26 -0.78
CA ALA A 24 11.34 9.39 -1.61
C ALA A 24 11.02 10.03 -2.98
N ALA A 25 9.89 9.66 -3.58
CA ALA A 25 9.46 10.27 -4.85
C ALA A 25 9.10 11.74 -4.66
N MET A 26 8.45 12.08 -3.55
CA MET A 26 8.13 13.47 -3.22
C MET A 26 9.41 14.28 -3.01
N ASP A 27 10.38 13.71 -2.29
CA ASP A 27 11.65 14.36 -2.03
C ASP A 27 12.42 14.64 -3.33
N ARG A 28 12.43 13.70 -4.27
CA ARG A 28 13.04 13.91 -5.60
C ARG A 28 12.34 15.01 -6.40
N ALA A 29 11.08 15.28 -6.13
CA ALA A 29 10.31 16.34 -6.77
C ALA A 29 10.30 17.64 -5.96
N ASP A 30 11.14 17.73 -4.92
CA ASP A 30 11.18 18.87 -3.99
C ASP A 30 9.83 19.14 -3.32
N CYS A 31 9.09 18.07 -3.03
CA CYS A 31 7.80 18.14 -2.33
C CYS A 31 7.91 17.55 -0.94
N ASP A 32 7.20 18.14 0.00
CA ASP A 32 7.01 17.56 1.33
C ASP A 32 5.52 17.29 1.55
N PRO A 33 5.16 16.17 2.19
CA PRO A 33 3.75 15.93 2.50
C PRO A 33 3.25 16.96 3.51
N ASP A 34 2.10 17.57 3.19
CA ASP A 34 1.41 18.42 4.16
C ASP A 34 0.69 17.54 5.20
N ALA A 35 -0.02 18.17 6.15
CA ALA A 35 -0.70 17.43 7.21
C ALA A 35 -1.74 16.45 6.65
N ARG A 36 -2.48 16.85 5.61
CA ARG A 36 -3.47 15.99 4.96
C ARG A 36 -2.81 14.82 4.26
N GLU A 37 -1.77 15.08 3.48
CA GLU A 37 -1.02 14.04 2.78
C GLU A 37 -0.35 13.08 3.75
N SER A 38 0.19 13.58 4.86
CA SER A 38 0.78 12.76 5.91
C SER A 38 -0.22 11.77 6.48
N ALA A 39 -1.45 12.24 6.73
CA ALA A 39 -2.52 11.38 7.23
C ALA A 39 -2.92 10.31 6.19
N LEU A 40 -2.99 10.69 4.91
CA LEU A 40 -3.30 9.75 3.83
C LEU A 40 -2.20 8.69 3.68
N LEU A 41 -0.95 9.10 3.75
CA LEU A 41 0.19 8.18 3.64
C LEU A 41 0.21 7.19 4.79
N ARG A 42 -0.03 7.67 6.01
CA ARG A 42 -0.08 6.77 7.17
C ARG A 42 -1.21 5.76 7.04
N ALA A 43 -2.40 6.22 6.66
CA ALA A 43 -3.55 5.33 6.47
C ALA A 43 -3.26 4.28 5.39
N ALA A 44 -2.61 4.69 4.29
CA ALA A 44 -2.23 3.77 3.23
C ALA A 44 -1.22 2.73 3.72
N GLY A 45 -0.24 3.14 4.52
CA GLY A 45 0.75 2.22 5.11
C GLY A 45 0.10 1.19 6.02
N GLU A 46 -0.80 1.63 6.90
CA GLU A 46 -1.54 0.72 7.79
C GLU A 46 -2.40 -0.26 6.99
N CYS A 47 -3.06 0.23 5.96
CA CYS A 47 -3.87 -0.61 5.08
C CYS A 47 -3.01 -1.64 4.35
N ARG A 48 -1.82 -1.25 3.91
CA ARG A 48 -0.87 -2.15 3.26
C ARG A 48 -0.43 -3.27 4.19
N ASP A 49 -0.17 -2.96 5.46
CA ASP A 49 0.19 -3.98 6.45
C ASP A 49 -0.96 -4.98 6.67
N ARG A 50 -2.19 -4.49 6.70
CA ARG A 50 -3.37 -5.37 6.79
C ARG A 50 -3.47 -6.29 5.58
N LEU A 51 -3.17 -5.78 4.39
CA LEU A 51 -3.16 -6.60 3.18
C LEU A 51 -2.14 -7.74 3.28
N THR A 52 -0.98 -7.47 3.85
CA THR A 52 0.04 -8.50 4.08
C THR A 52 -0.49 -9.61 4.99
N GLU A 53 -1.17 -9.25 6.08
CA GLU A 53 -1.78 -10.21 6.99
C GLU A 53 -2.87 -11.04 6.30
N ILE A 54 -3.74 -10.36 5.53
CA ILE A 54 -4.83 -11.02 4.79
C ILE A 54 -4.25 -12.00 3.77
N GLY A 55 -3.24 -11.57 3.01
CA GLY A 55 -2.58 -12.41 2.02
C GLY A 55 -1.97 -13.66 2.63
N ALA A 56 -1.29 -13.51 3.77
CA ALA A 56 -0.70 -14.64 4.49
C ALA A 56 -1.77 -15.64 4.96
N ARG A 57 -2.90 -15.13 5.38
CA ARG A 57 -4.01 -15.98 5.85
C ARG A 57 -4.65 -16.75 4.70
N ILE A 58 -4.87 -16.09 3.58
CA ILE A 58 -5.39 -16.74 2.37
C ILE A 58 -4.41 -17.81 1.89
N ASP A 59 -3.11 -17.51 1.87
CA ASP A 59 -2.09 -18.47 1.46
C ASP A 59 -2.07 -19.70 2.36
N ALA A 60 -2.27 -19.53 3.66
CA ALA A 60 -2.29 -20.64 4.61
C ALA A 60 -3.58 -21.46 4.54
N GLU A 61 -4.72 -20.83 4.27
CA GLU A 61 -6.03 -21.46 4.30
C GLU A 61 -6.56 -21.85 2.90
N GLY A 62 -5.99 -21.27 1.84
CA GLY A 62 -6.42 -21.51 0.46
C GLY A 62 -7.50 -20.54 -0.01
N LEU A 63 -7.73 -20.54 -1.32
CA LEU A 63 -8.71 -19.64 -1.95
C LEU A 63 -10.16 -20.01 -1.64
N THR A 64 -10.40 -21.24 -1.18
CA THR A 64 -11.74 -21.71 -0.81
C THR A 64 -11.74 -22.27 0.59
N ILE A 65 -12.90 -22.22 1.24
CA ILE A 65 -13.10 -22.81 2.57
C ILE A 65 -14.34 -23.67 2.53
N SER A 66 -14.51 -24.52 3.57
CA SER A 66 -15.70 -25.36 3.70
C SER A 66 -16.94 -24.50 3.90
N ALA A 67 -17.99 -24.78 3.14
CA ALA A 67 -19.30 -24.14 3.29
C ALA A 67 -20.29 -25.01 4.08
N GLY A 68 -19.81 -26.13 4.66
CA GLY A 68 -20.67 -27.12 5.32
C GLY A 68 -21.32 -28.06 4.32
N ALA A 69 -21.84 -29.16 4.79
CA ALA A 69 -22.59 -30.17 3.97
C ALA A 69 -21.81 -30.63 2.72
N GLY A 70 -20.46 -30.63 2.80
CA GLY A 70 -19.61 -31.05 1.69
C GLY A 70 -19.38 -29.99 0.61
N GLY A 71 -19.94 -28.79 0.76
CA GLY A 71 -19.75 -27.70 -0.18
C GLY A 71 -18.48 -26.89 0.10
N VAL A 72 -18.10 -26.08 -0.88
CA VAL A 72 -17.00 -25.12 -0.75
C VAL A 72 -17.45 -23.74 -1.18
N LYS A 73 -16.81 -22.70 -0.65
CA LYS A 73 -17.07 -21.31 -1.04
C LYS A 73 -15.76 -20.54 -1.09
N ALA A 74 -15.77 -19.42 -1.78
CA ALA A 74 -14.61 -18.54 -1.82
C ALA A 74 -14.24 -18.06 -0.41
N HIS A 75 -12.94 -17.94 -0.15
CA HIS A 75 -12.48 -17.44 1.14
C HIS A 75 -13.02 -16.02 1.35
N PRO A 76 -13.67 -15.73 2.51
CA PRO A 76 -14.26 -14.40 2.74
C PRO A 76 -13.26 -13.25 2.66
N LEU A 77 -11.99 -13.50 3.00
CA LEU A 77 -10.96 -12.47 2.96
C LEU A 77 -10.60 -12.02 1.55
N LEU A 78 -10.97 -12.77 0.51
CA LEU A 78 -10.72 -12.33 -0.88
C LEU A 78 -11.46 -11.03 -1.22
N ALA A 79 -12.69 -10.90 -0.76
CA ALA A 79 -13.46 -9.66 -0.96
C ALA A 79 -12.84 -8.50 -0.16
N GLU A 80 -12.41 -8.77 1.07
CA GLU A 80 -11.77 -7.76 1.90
C GLU A 80 -10.44 -7.31 1.32
N GLU A 81 -9.66 -8.23 0.76
CA GLU A 81 -8.41 -7.91 0.08
C GLU A 81 -8.64 -6.91 -1.05
N ARG A 82 -9.63 -7.16 -1.90
CA ARG A 82 -9.98 -6.25 -3.00
C ARG A 82 -10.44 -4.89 -2.49
N GLN A 83 -11.24 -4.87 -1.41
CA GLN A 83 -11.70 -3.62 -0.83
C GLN A 83 -10.53 -2.79 -0.29
N ARG A 84 -9.57 -3.42 0.38
CA ARG A 84 -8.41 -2.72 0.92
C ARG A 84 -7.47 -2.22 -0.17
N GLU A 85 -7.31 -2.98 -1.24
CA GLU A 85 -6.54 -2.51 -2.41
C GLU A 85 -7.17 -1.27 -3.02
N ALA A 86 -8.49 -1.25 -3.13
CA ALA A 86 -9.23 -0.09 -3.64
C ALA A 86 -9.08 1.11 -2.69
N VAL A 87 -9.10 0.87 -1.37
CA VAL A 87 -8.90 1.93 -0.37
C VAL A 87 -7.52 2.55 -0.49
N ILE A 88 -6.47 1.73 -0.64
CA ILE A 88 -5.10 2.25 -0.84
C ILE A 88 -5.04 3.13 -2.08
N ALA A 89 -5.59 2.67 -3.19
CA ALA A 89 -5.59 3.44 -4.44
C ALA A 89 -6.29 4.78 -4.25
N LYS A 90 -7.40 4.80 -3.52
CA LYS A 90 -8.17 6.02 -3.25
C LYS A 90 -7.39 6.98 -2.34
N LEU A 91 -6.76 6.46 -1.29
CA LEU A 91 -5.94 7.27 -0.38
C LEU A 91 -4.78 7.92 -1.12
N LEU A 92 -4.07 7.13 -1.93
CA LEU A 92 -2.90 7.61 -2.66
C LEU A 92 -3.25 8.56 -3.80
N ALA A 93 -4.47 8.51 -4.32
CA ALA A 93 -4.94 9.48 -5.31
C ALA A 93 -4.99 10.90 -4.73
N GLY A 94 -5.05 11.04 -3.41
CA GLY A 94 -5.00 12.34 -2.73
C GLY A 94 -3.59 12.90 -2.55
N VAL A 95 -2.56 12.11 -2.90
CA VAL A 95 -1.15 12.54 -2.80
C VAL A 95 -0.61 12.76 -4.21
N VAL A 96 -0.34 14.02 -4.53
CA VAL A 96 0.07 14.41 -5.89
C VAL A 96 1.52 14.89 -5.88
N LEU A 97 2.32 14.38 -6.82
CA LEU A 97 3.71 14.78 -6.99
C LEU A 97 3.79 15.84 -8.08
N VAL A 98 4.25 17.04 -7.72
CA VAL A 98 4.39 18.15 -8.65
C VAL A 98 5.83 18.66 -8.64
N ASP A 99 6.28 19.24 -9.76
CA ASP A 99 7.58 19.89 -9.81
C ASP A 99 7.49 21.35 -9.32
N SER A 100 8.60 22.07 -9.34
CA SER A 100 8.67 23.46 -8.89
C SER A 100 7.79 24.41 -9.72
N THR A 101 7.35 24.01 -10.91
CA THR A 101 6.45 24.80 -11.76
C THR A 101 4.99 24.46 -11.56
N GLY A 102 4.69 23.46 -10.70
CA GLY A 102 3.33 22.99 -10.46
C GLY A 102 2.87 21.89 -11.42
N LYS A 103 3.76 21.42 -12.31
CA LYS A 103 3.41 20.33 -13.24
C LYS A 103 3.42 19.00 -12.49
N VAL A 104 2.37 18.20 -12.69
CA VAL A 104 2.28 16.86 -12.11
C VAL A 104 3.28 15.93 -12.81
N LEU A 105 4.23 15.37 -12.04
CA LEU A 105 5.25 14.46 -12.55
C LEU A 105 4.78 13.01 -12.51
N LYS A 106 4.37 12.56 -11.31
CA LYS A 106 3.88 11.20 -11.10
C LYS A 106 2.89 11.22 -9.95
N SER A 107 1.91 10.34 -9.99
CA SER A 107 1.02 10.17 -8.84
C SER A 107 1.59 9.12 -7.88
N ALA A 108 1.24 9.22 -6.60
CA ALA A 108 1.60 8.22 -5.62
C ALA A 108 1.03 6.85 -5.98
N ARG A 109 -0.11 6.81 -6.67
CA ARG A 109 -0.71 5.59 -7.19
C ARG A 109 0.21 4.88 -8.18
N HIS A 110 0.87 5.65 -9.05
CA HIS A 110 1.85 5.10 -10.00
C HIS A 110 3.04 4.50 -9.26
N VAL A 111 3.57 5.20 -8.26
CA VAL A 111 4.68 4.71 -7.43
C VAL A 111 4.29 3.41 -6.73
N ASN A 112 3.07 3.33 -6.20
CA ASN A 112 2.56 2.13 -5.57
C ASN A 112 2.52 0.94 -6.54
N ALA A 113 2.03 1.16 -7.77
CA ALA A 113 1.95 0.10 -8.79
C ALA A 113 3.33 -0.44 -9.15
N VAL A 114 4.31 0.45 -9.33
CA VAL A 114 5.70 0.05 -9.63
C VAL A 114 6.30 -0.73 -8.46
N ASN A 115 6.12 -0.24 -7.24
CA ASN A 115 6.63 -0.90 -6.04
C ASN A 115 6.04 -2.29 -5.85
N ALA A 116 4.74 -2.45 -6.09
CA ALA A 116 4.05 -3.74 -5.99
C ALA A 116 4.60 -4.73 -7.03
N ARG A 117 4.85 -4.27 -8.25
CA ARG A 117 5.44 -5.11 -9.31
C ARG A 117 6.84 -5.58 -8.91
N TRP A 118 7.69 -4.69 -8.41
CA TRP A 118 9.03 -5.04 -7.97
C TRP A 118 9.02 -6.03 -6.80
N SER A 119 8.09 -5.88 -5.87
CA SER A 119 7.92 -6.81 -4.75
C SER A 119 7.59 -8.22 -5.23
N ARG A 120 6.69 -8.33 -6.23
CA ARG A 120 6.35 -9.63 -6.83
C ARG A 120 7.54 -10.27 -7.54
N GLU A 121 8.31 -9.46 -8.25
CA GLU A 121 9.53 -9.92 -8.94
C GLU A 121 10.54 -10.48 -7.93
N ARG A 122 10.78 -9.76 -6.84
CA ARG A 122 11.69 -10.24 -5.78
C ARG A 122 11.23 -11.54 -5.16
N ALA A 123 9.93 -11.69 -4.94
CA ALA A 123 9.35 -12.91 -4.39
C ALA A 123 9.55 -14.11 -5.31
N LYS A 124 9.47 -13.91 -6.65
CA LYS A 124 9.70 -14.97 -7.64
C LYS A 124 11.16 -15.40 -7.71
N ASN A 125 12.08 -14.45 -7.53
CA ASN A 125 13.52 -14.70 -7.73
C ASN A 125 14.26 -14.98 -6.41
N GLY A 126 13.57 -14.82 -5.29
CA GLY A 126 14.11 -15.10 -3.97
C GLY A 126 13.72 -16.48 -3.48
#